data_e9438ba83e272f0fc47239fafd571990
#
_entry.id   e9438ba83e272f0fc47239fafd571990
#
_cell.length_a   1.000
_cell.length_b   1.000
_cell.length_c   1.000
_cell.angle_alpha   90.00
_cell.angle_beta   90.00
_cell.angle_gamma   90.00
#
_symmetry.space_group_name_H-M   'P 1'
#
loop_
_entity.id
_entity.type
_entity.pdbx_description
1 polymer ?
#
loop_
_entity_poly.entity_id
_entity_poly.type
_entity_poly.pdbx_seq_one_letter_code
_entity_poly.pdbx_strand_id
1 'polypeptide(L)'
;MNGGANLKILAVGDVCSEGGTEFLLKTLPKIKKEYGIDFTVVNGENSSASNAISADSAALIYAAGADVITGGNHTLHRKDFRPLLDSDDTLLRPDNMPKAEYGKGYCLYDMGHTRIAVINLLGQTYLELHEAENPFICADKLIEKANSDGADFILLDFHAEATSEKVAMGLYLDGRVTAVFGTHTHIQTSDCKILKNKTAYITDLGMTGPEDGVLGVKADIIIDRFKNGGTARFTHAEGSCVLEGMIIEVDKASKKAVSAMAIRIK
;
A
#
# COMPACT_ATOMS: atom_id res chain seq x y z
N MET A 1 -22.75 3.85 28.80
CA MET A 1 -21.37 3.85 28.28
C MET A 1 -21.51 3.83 26.77
N ASN A 2 -21.38 5.00 26.13
CA ASN A 2 -21.38 5.08 24.67
C ASN A 2 -20.05 4.50 24.19
N GLY A 3 -20.05 3.24 23.81
CA GLY A 3 -18.95 2.65 23.05
C GLY A 3 -18.87 3.41 21.72
N GLY A 4 -17.85 4.24 21.56
CA GLY A 4 -17.58 4.90 20.28
C GLY A 4 -17.48 3.81 19.22
N ALA A 5 -18.17 4.02 18.09
CA ALA A 5 -18.14 3.07 16.98
C ALA A 5 -16.66 2.80 16.58
N ASN A 6 -16.34 1.54 16.33
CA ASN A 6 -15.03 1.15 15.81
C ASN A 6 -14.74 1.90 14.50
N LEU A 7 -13.47 2.15 14.21
CA LEU A 7 -13.04 2.71 12.93
C LEU A 7 -12.67 1.58 11.99
N LYS A 8 -13.14 1.65 10.75
CA LYS A 8 -12.79 0.68 9.70
C LYS A 8 -11.87 1.30 8.66
N ILE A 9 -10.73 0.66 8.49
CA ILE A 9 -9.66 1.08 7.58
C ILE A 9 -9.55 0.04 6.48
N LEU A 10 -9.43 0.49 5.23
CA LEU A 10 -9.13 -0.36 4.09
C LEU A 10 -7.73 -0.05 3.56
N ALA A 11 -6.88 -1.06 3.49
CA ALA A 11 -5.63 -1.04 2.75
C ALA A 11 -5.82 -1.81 1.44
N VAL A 12 -5.53 -1.18 0.30
CA VAL A 12 -5.67 -1.74 -1.05
C VAL A 12 -4.29 -2.02 -1.64
N GLY A 13 -4.13 -3.22 -2.19
CA GLY A 13 -2.88 -3.65 -2.84
C GLY A 13 -2.55 -2.87 -4.11
N ASP A 14 -1.36 -3.16 -4.65
CA ASP A 14 -0.77 -2.45 -5.78
C ASP A 14 -1.75 -2.25 -6.94
N VAL A 15 -2.10 -1.01 -7.26
CA VAL A 15 -2.91 -0.71 -8.44
C VAL A 15 -2.05 -0.87 -9.67
N CYS A 16 -2.41 -1.81 -10.53
CA CYS A 16 -1.65 -2.19 -11.72
C CYS A 16 -2.41 -1.82 -12.99
N SER A 17 -1.76 -1.04 -13.85
CA SER A 17 -2.26 -0.59 -15.15
C SER A 17 -3.40 0.44 -15.10
N GLU A 18 -3.72 1.01 -16.25
CA GLU A 18 -4.90 1.86 -16.44
C GLU A 18 -6.20 1.08 -16.17
N GLY A 19 -6.25 -0.20 -16.59
CA GLY A 19 -7.40 -1.07 -16.33
C GLY A 19 -7.65 -1.30 -14.84
N GLY A 20 -6.58 -1.48 -14.05
CA GLY A 20 -6.67 -1.57 -12.59
C GLY A 20 -7.17 -0.27 -11.95
N THR A 21 -6.68 0.87 -12.43
CA THR A 21 -7.13 2.20 -11.97
C THR A 21 -8.61 2.45 -12.29
N GLU A 22 -9.05 2.10 -13.48
CA GLU A 22 -10.48 2.19 -13.86
C GLU A 22 -11.35 1.23 -13.04
N PHE A 23 -10.86 0.02 -12.77
CA PHE A 23 -11.57 -0.94 -11.94
C PHE A 23 -11.70 -0.45 -10.51
N LEU A 24 -10.62 0.10 -9.94
CA LEU A 24 -10.63 0.75 -8.62
C LEU A 24 -11.68 1.85 -8.55
N LEU A 25 -11.71 2.75 -9.55
CA LEU A 25 -12.65 3.87 -9.62
C LEU A 25 -14.13 3.42 -9.56
N LYS A 26 -14.44 2.28 -10.17
CA LYS A 26 -15.81 1.71 -10.20
C LYS A 26 -16.14 0.92 -8.94
N THR A 27 -15.16 0.33 -8.28
CA THR A 27 -15.36 -0.70 -7.25
C THR A 27 -15.17 -0.17 -5.84
N LEU A 28 -14.15 0.68 -5.60
CA LEU A 28 -13.83 1.18 -4.26
C LEU A 28 -15.00 1.93 -3.59
N PRO A 29 -15.78 2.80 -4.27
CA PRO A 29 -16.92 3.47 -3.62
C PRO A 29 -17.99 2.49 -3.12
N LYS A 30 -18.19 1.37 -3.83
CA LYS A 30 -19.14 0.32 -3.44
C LYS A 30 -18.65 -0.42 -2.20
N ILE A 31 -17.36 -0.79 -2.17
CA ILE A 31 -16.71 -1.45 -1.03
C ILE A 31 -16.78 -0.53 0.21
N LYS A 32 -16.43 0.76 0.06
CA LYS A 32 -16.51 1.73 1.16
C LYS A 32 -17.92 1.78 1.77
N LYS A 33 -18.94 1.78 0.92
CA LYS A 33 -20.35 1.79 1.35
C LYS A 33 -20.76 0.46 1.99
N GLU A 34 -20.43 -0.66 1.37
CA GLU A 34 -20.83 -2.01 1.81
C GLU A 34 -20.25 -2.37 3.17
N TYR A 35 -18.95 -2.12 3.34
CA TYR A 35 -18.24 -2.46 4.57
C TYR A 35 -18.22 -1.33 5.61
N GLY A 36 -18.70 -0.14 5.25
CA GLY A 36 -18.66 1.04 6.13
C GLY A 36 -17.24 1.52 6.41
N ILE A 37 -16.43 1.68 5.34
CA ILE A 37 -15.02 2.08 5.45
C ILE A 37 -14.92 3.58 5.73
N ASP A 38 -14.21 3.93 6.80
CA ASP A 38 -14.01 5.30 7.24
C ASP A 38 -12.73 5.93 6.64
N PHE A 39 -11.68 5.12 6.40
CA PHE A 39 -10.37 5.56 5.90
C PHE A 39 -9.77 4.53 4.94
N THR A 40 -9.14 5.00 3.86
CA THR A 40 -8.61 4.13 2.81
C THR A 40 -7.19 4.53 2.40
N VAL A 41 -6.26 3.58 2.45
CA VAL A 41 -4.91 3.68 1.88
C VAL A 41 -4.85 2.81 0.63
N VAL A 42 -4.30 3.34 -0.46
CA VAL A 42 -4.14 2.63 -1.74
C VAL A 42 -2.69 2.69 -2.18
N ASN A 43 -2.07 1.55 -2.46
CA ASN A 43 -0.77 1.56 -3.13
C ASN A 43 -0.97 1.81 -4.63
N GLY A 44 -0.48 2.96 -5.11
CA GLY A 44 -0.68 3.43 -6.49
C GLY A 44 0.51 3.21 -7.41
N GLU A 45 1.54 2.50 -6.96
CA GLU A 45 2.85 2.46 -7.62
C GLU A 45 2.81 2.17 -9.11
N ASN A 46 2.00 1.20 -9.55
CA ASN A 46 1.96 0.67 -10.91
C ASN A 46 0.72 1.12 -11.71
N SER A 47 0.05 2.19 -11.29
CA SER A 47 -1.30 2.58 -11.72
C SER A 47 -1.41 3.17 -13.13
N SER A 48 -0.29 3.40 -13.85
CA SER A 48 -0.31 3.91 -15.23
C SER A 48 0.29 2.92 -16.24
N ALA A 49 0.11 3.22 -17.52
CA ALA A 49 0.66 2.42 -18.63
C ALA A 49 2.18 2.19 -18.57
N SER A 50 2.92 2.99 -17.81
CA SER A 50 4.39 2.93 -17.72
C SER A 50 4.93 2.14 -16.51
N ASN A 51 4.11 1.33 -15.83
CA ASN A 51 4.46 0.69 -14.55
C ASN A 51 5.02 1.70 -13.54
N ALA A 52 4.35 2.83 -13.44
CA ALA A 52 4.67 3.88 -12.49
C ALA A 52 3.38 4.67 -12.24
N ILE A 53 3.33 5.40 -11.14
CA ILE A 53 2.23 6.33 -10.87
C ILE A 53 2.38 7.59 -11.75
N SER A 54 1.27 8.16 -12.18
CA SER A 54 1.18 9.43 -12.90
C SER A 54 0.23 10.39 -12.20
N ALA A 55 0.28 11.68 -12.56
CA ALA A 55 -0.67 12.66 -12.03
C ALA A 55 -2.13 12.27 -12.31
N ASP A 56 -2.41 11.79 -13.53
CA ASP A 56 -3.76 11.37 -13.92
C ASP A 56 -4.23 10.14 -13.13
N SER A 57 -3.36 9.12 -12.99
CA SER A 57 -3.72 7.93 -12.21
C SER A 57 -3.89 8.23 -10.73
N ALA A 58 -3.06 9.10 -10.14
CA ALA A 58 -3.24 9.57 -8.78
C ALA A 58 -4.57 10.29 -8.58
N ALA A 59 -4.93 11.20 -9.52
CA ALA A 59 -6.22 11.89 -9.48
C ALA A 59 -7.41 10.91 -9.54
N LEU A 60 -7.33 9.86 -10.37
CA LEU A 60 -8.36 8.83 -10.44
C LEU A 60 -8.44 7.99 -9.17
N ILE A 61 -7.31 7.66 -8.53
CA ILE A 61 -7.25 6.92 -7.27
C ILE A 61 -7.91 7.75 -6.15
N TYR A 62 -7.63 9.05 -6.06
CA TYR A 62 -8.34 9.94 -5.13
C TYR A 62 -9.84 10.06 -5.45
N ALA A 63 -10.19 10.18 -6.73
CA ALA A 63 -11.60 10.23 -7.16
C ALA A 63 -12.36 8.93 -6.83
N ALA A 64 -11.66 7.79 -6.77
CA ALA A 64 -12.22 6.52 -6.29
C ALA A 64 -12.53 6.53 -4.79
N GLY A 65 -11.94 7.44 -4.02
CA GLY A 65 -12.16 7.59 -2.59
C GLY A 65 -11.00 7.12 -1.71
N ALA A 66 -9.77 7.08 -2.24
CA ALA A 66 -8.57 6.95 -1.43
C ALA A 66 -8.34 8.22 -0.60
N ASP A 67 -7.91 8.07 0.65
CA ASP A 67 -7.55 9.16 1.54
C ASP A 67 -6.02 9.40 1.53
N VAL A 68 -5.23 8.34 1.32
CA VAL A 68 -3.77 8.38 1.19
C VAL A 68 -3.35 7.42 0.08
N ILE A 69 -2.40 7.84 -0.73
CA ILE A 69 -1.75 7.00 -1.75
C ILE A 69 -0.32 6.73 -1.31
N THR A 70 0.07 5.44 -1.27
CA THR A 70 1.45 4.99 -1.08
C THR A 70 2.06 4.56 -2.40
N GLY A 71 3.37 4.44 -2.43
CA GLY A 71 4.13 4.00 -3.60
C GLY A 71 5.11 2.89 -3.27
N GLY A 72 6.09 2.70 -4.16
CA GLY A 72 7.14 1.71 -4.02
C GLY A 72 8.40 2.09 -4.79
N ASN A 73 9.16 1.11 -5.27
CA ASN A 73 10.45 1.32 -5.93
C ASN A 73 10.35 2.04 -7.30
N HIS A 74 9.16 2.06 -7.93
CA HIS A 74 8.94 2.78 -9.20
C HIS A 74 8.42 4.21 -9.02
N THR A 75 8.10 4.65 -7.82
CA THR A 75 7.42 5.94 -7.57
C THR A 75 8.11 7.13 -8.25
N LEU A 76 9.45 7.14 -8.26
CA LEU A 76 10.23 8.23 -8.85
C LEU A 76 10.62 8.02 -10.33
N HIS A 77 10.12 6.98 -11.01
CA HIS A 77 10.46 6.69 -12.41
C HIS A 77 9.98 7.80 -13.36
N ARG A 78 8.80 8.37 -13.10
CA ARG A 78 8.26 9.46 -13.93
C ARG A 78 8.71 10.82 -13.42
N LYS A 79 9.48 11.55 -14.24
CA LYS A 79 9.97 12.89 -13.89
C LYS A 79 8.86 13.94 -13.78
N ASP A 80 7.81 13.81 -14.58
CA ASP A 80 6.64 14.70 -14.58
C ASP A 80 5.75 14.53 -13.35
N PHE A 81 5.87 13.40 -12.67
CA PHE A 81 5.13 13.11 -11.42
C PHE A 81 5.82 13.66 -10.17
N ARG A 82 7.15 13.78 -10.17
CA ARG A 82 7.93 14.16 -8.97
C ARG A 82 7.48 15.45 -8.29
N PRO A 83 7.15 16.57 -9.01
CA PRO A 83 6.69 17.79 -8.36
C PRO A 83 5.36 17.63 -7.61
N LEU A 84 4.51 16.68 -8.00
CA LEU A 84 3.24 16.41 -7.32
C LEU A 84 3.48 15.86 -5.92
N LEU A 85 4.52 15.04 -5.73
CA LEU A 85 4.92 14.51 -4.42
C LEU A 85 5.25 15.58 -3.38
N ASP A 86 5.70 16.77 -3.81
CA ASP A 86 6.01 17.89 -2.91
C ASP A 86 4.77 18.75 -2.60
N SER A 87 3.77 18.71 -3.46
CA SER A 87 2.57 19.54 -3.35
C SER A 87 1.39 18.84 -2.67
N ASP A 88 1.45 17.50 -2.53
CA ASP A 88 0.38 16.69 -1.95
C ASP A 88 0.90 15.88 -0.75
N ASP A 89 0.46 16.29 0.42
CA ASP A 89 0.86 15.69 1.70
C ASP A 89 0.35 14.26 1.90
N THR A 90 -0.65 13.82 1.15
CA THR A 90 -1.25 12.47 1.24
C THR A 90 -0.77 11.53 0.15
N LEU A 91 0.14 12.00 -0.72
CA LEU A 91 0.80 11.22 -1.73
C LEU A 91 2.22 10.85 -1.27
N LEU A 92 2.44 9.60 -0.92
CA LEU A 92 3.67 9.15 -0.31
C LEU A 92 4.54 8.36 -1.29
N ARG A 93 5.84 8.51 -1.14
CA ARG A 93 6.84 7.57 -1.63
C ARG A 93 7.46 6.84 -0.44
N PRO A 94 8.15 5.71 -0.64
CA PRO A 94 8.92 5.14 0.47
C PRO A 94 9.94 6.11 1.05
N ASP A 95 9.96 6.26 2.37
CA ASP A 95 10.80 7.26 3.07
C ASP A 95 12.29 6.96 2.90
N ASN A 96 12.67 5.70 2.97
CA ASN A 96 14.04 5.21 2.88
C ASN A 96 14.57 5.05 1.44
N MET A 97 13.90 5.65 0.44
CA MET A 97 14.43 5.65 -0.94
C MET A 97 15.77 6.39 -1.03
N PRO A 98 16.77 5.81 -1.74
CA PRO A 98 18.04 6.48 -1.90
C PRO A 98 17.90 7.78 -2.70
N LYS A 99 18.59 8.84 -2.24
CA LYS A 99 18.70 10.14 -2.96
C LYS A 99 17.35 10.73 -3.41
N ALA A 100 16.29 10.48 -2.63
CA ALA A 100 14.98 11.01 -2.95
C ALA A 100 14.91 12.51 -2.63
N GLU A 101 14.88 13.32 -3.69
CA GLU A 101 14.82 14.80 -3.60
C GLU A 101 13.37 15.30 -3.49
N TYR A 102 12.37 14.47 -3.80
CA TYR A 102 10.95 14.84 -3.89
C TYR A 102 10.10 13.99 -2.94
N GLY A 103 9.10 14.60 -2.33
CA GLY A 103 8.09 13.95 -1.53
C GLY A 103 8.61 13.38 -0.20
N LYS A 104 7.74 12.70 0.50
CA LYS A 104 7.99 12.12 1.82
C LYS A 104 7.34 10.74 1.96
N GLY A 105 7.77 9.96 2.94
CA GLY A 105 7.21 8.63 3.23
C GLY A 105 6.32 8.59 4.47
N TYR A 106 5.85 9.76 4.91
CA TYR A 106 5.03 9.90 6.11
C TYR A 106 4.01 11.00 5.93
N CYS A 107 2.77 10.74 6.31
CA CYS A 107 1.77 11.78 6.55
C CYS A 107 0.99 11.54 7.85
N LEU A 108 0.44 12.62 8.40
CA LEU A 108 -0.57 12.57 9.45
C LEU A 108 -1.89 13.09 8.87
N TYR A 109 -2.82 12.19 8.67
CA TYR A 109 -4.16 12.51 8.15
C TYR A 109 -5.11 12.83 9.31
N ASP A 110 -5.69 14.02 9.30
CA ASP A 110 -6.60 14.49 10.36
C ASP A 110 -8.05 14.38 9.91
N MET A 111 -8.80 13.47 10.52
CA MET A 111 -10.26 13.31 10.31
C MET A 111 -11.09 14.23 11.23
N GLY A 112 -10.47 15.21 11.90
CA GLY A 112 -11.09 16.15 12.85
C GLY A 112 -11.15 15.62 14.28
N HIS A 113 -11.44 14.36 14.48
CA HIS A 113 -11.54 13.71 15.81
C HIS A 113 -10.66 12.47 15.96
N THR A 114 -9.94 12.11 14.91
CA THR A 114 -9.03 10.95 14.86
C THR A 114 -7.91 11.27 13.89
N ARG A 115 -6.67 11.05 14.28
CA ARG A 115 -5.48 11.26 13.45
C ARG A 115 -4.82 9.94 13.12
N ILE A 116 -4.60 9.71 11.83
CA ILE A 116 -4.02 8.48 11.32
C ILE A 116 -2.68 8.81 10.66
N ALA A 117 -1.60 8.25 11.18
CA ALA A 117 -0.30 8.31 10.53
C ALA A 117 -0.20 7.18 9.51
N VAL A 118 0.25 7.50 8.30
CA VAL A 118 0.59 6.52 7.27
C VAL A 118 2.07 6.62 6.98
N ILE A 119 2.76 5.49 7.02
CA ILE A 119 4.19 5.33 6.75
C ILE A 119 4.34 4.42 5.53
N ASN A 120 5.20 4.79 4.60
CA ASN A 120 5.57 3.97 3.44
C ASN A 120 7.08 3.72 3.45
N LEU A 121 7.49 2.46 3.42
CA LEU A 121 8.90 2.04 3.43
C LEU A 121 9.17 0.98 2.36
N LEU A 122 10.44 0.93 1.88
CA LEU A 122 10.97 -0.13 1.02
C LEU A 122 11.72 -1.17 1.83
N GLY A 123 11.56 -2.45 1.47
CA GLY A 123 12.50 -3.49 1.82
C GLY A 123 13.84 -3.33 1.09
N GLN A 124 14.84 -4.04 1.56
CA GLN A 124 16.18 -4.05 0.94
C GLN A 124 16.49 -5.38 0.26
N THR A 125 15.90 -6.48 0.74
CA THR A 125 16.19 -7.83 0.26
C THR A 125 15.62 -8.04 -1.13
N TYR A 126 16.48 -8.31 -2.11
CA TYR A 126 16.19 -8.55 -3.53
C TYR A 126 15.63 -7.33 -4.33
N LEU A 127 15.56 -6.14 -3.76
CA LEU A 127 15.14 -4.93 -4.48
C LEU A 127 16.29 -4.14 -5.12
N GLU A 128 17.54 -4.63 -5.04
CA GLU A 128 18.76 -4.00 -5.62
C GLU A 128 18.94 -2.51 -5.25
N LEU A 129 18.39 -2.08 -4.13
CA LEU A 129 18.43 -0.70 -3.66
C LEU A 129 19.59 -0.49 -2.66
N HIS A 130 20.82 -0.63 -3.14
CA HIS A 130 22.04 -0.65 -2.33
C HIS A 130 22.28 0.59 -1.45
N GLU A 131 21.61 1.71 -1.74
CA GLU A 131 21.75 2.96 -0.99
C GLU A 131 20.54 3.29 -0.11
N ALA A 132 19.52 2.42 -0.07
CA ALA A 132 18.35 2.64 0.79
C ALA A 132 18.74 2.56 2.27
N GLU A 133 18.23 3.47 3.10
CA GLU A 133 18.41 3.38 4.55
C GLU A 133 17.68 2.12 5.08
N ASN A 134 18.21 1.54 6.17
CA ASN A 134 17.62 0.35 6.78
C ASN A 134 16.16 0.61 7.19
N PRO A 135 15.17 -0.17 6.67
CA PRO A 135 13.76 0.09 6.90
C PRO A 135 13.34 -0.03 8.38
N PHE A 136 14.02 -0.86 9.18
CA PHE A 136 13.73 -1.01 10.60
C PHE A 136 14.14 0.25 11.38
N ILE A 137 15.28 0.85 11.03
CA ILE A 137 15.75 2.11 11.64
C ILE A 137 14.82 3.27 11.22
N CYS A 138 14.41 3.32 9.94
CA CYS A 138 13.46 4.31 9.46
C CYS A 138 12.10 4.17 10.14
N ALA A 139 11.61 2.94 10.30
CA ALA A 139 10.36 2.66 11.01
C ALA A 139 10.39 3.22 12.44
N ASP A 140 11.48 3.01 13.18
CA ASP A 140 11.63 3.55 14.54
C ASP A 140 11.50 5.07 14.56
N LYS A 141 12.24 5.78 13.70
CA LYS A 141 12.21 7.24 13.59
C LYS A 141 10.81 7.77 13.26
N LEU A 142 10.14 7.14 12.28
CA LEU A 142 8.82 7.58 11.82
C LEU A 142 7.71 7.26 12.83
N ILE A 143 7.81 6.16 13.58
CA ILE A 143 6.89 5.83 14.67
C ILE A 143 7.06 6.84 15.84
N GLU A 144 8.29 7.19 16.20
CA GLU A 144 8.56 8.23 17.20
C GLU A 144 7.96 9.57 16.76
N LYS A 145 8.13 9.94 15.49
CA LYS A 145 7.51 11.13 14.90
C LYS A 145 5.99 11.07 14.96
N ALA A 146 5.36 9.95 14.55
CA ALA A 146 3.90 9.77 14.58
C ALA A 146 3.34 9.93 16.00
N ASN A 147 4.01 9.35 17.00
CA ASN A 147 3.63 9.49 18.40
C ASN A 147 3.76 10.95 18.89
N SER A 148 4.85 11.63 18.52
CA SER A 148 5.08 13.04 18.84
C SER A 148 4.05 13.95 18.19
N ASP A 149 3.68 13.68 16.93
CA ASP A 149 2.65 14.41 16.20
C ASP A 149 1.23 14.09 16.72
N GLY A 150 1.10 13.11 17.63
CA GLY A 150 -0.15 12.72 18.30
C GLY A 150 -1.07 11.89 17.43
N ALA A 151 -0.54 10.96 16.65
CA ALA A 151 -1.33 9.97 15.93
C ALA A 151 -2.13 9.08 16.89
N ASP A 152 -3.37 8.80 16.53
CA ASP A 152 -4.19 7.81 17.25
C ASP A 152 -3.93 6.41 16.71
N PHE A 153 -3.71 6.30 15.39
CA PHE A 153 -3.42 5.05 14.68
C PHE A 153 -2.22 5.24 13.76
N ILE A 154 -1.42 4.19 13.60
CA ILE A 154 -0.24 4.17 12.74
C ILE A 154 -0.37 3.00 11.79
N LEU A 155 -0.33 3.26 10.48
CA LEU A 155 -0.36 2.28 9.41
C LEU A 155 0.98 2.27 8.69
N LEU A 156 1.51 1.11 8.38
CA LEU A 156 2.76 0.97 7.63
C LEU A 156 2.54 0.10 6.40
N ASP A 157 2.73 0.71 5.22
CA ASP A 157 2.88 0.02 3.94
C ASP A 157 4.36 -0.34 3.75
N PHE A 158 4.65 -1.64 3.79
CA PHE A 158 5.99 -2.17 3.60
C PHE A 158 6.14 -2.80 2.22
N HIS A 159 6.60 -2.00 1.27
CA HIS A 159 6.80 -2.39 -0.12
C HIS A 159 8.10 -3.18 -0.26
N ALA A 160 8.01 -4.52 -0.25
CA ALA A 160 9.16 -5.39 -0.16
C ALA A 160 8.96 -6.71 -0.93
N GLU A 161 10.05 -7.22 -1.52
CA GLU A 161 10.06 -8.50 -2.24
C GLU A 161 10.04 -9.70 -1.28
N ALA A 162 10.94 -9.72 -0.30
CA ALA A 162 11.17 -10.90 0.53
C ALA A 162 10.10 -11.07 1.62
N THR A 163 9.42 -12.22 1.61
CA THR A 163 8.44 -12.57 2.65
C THR A 163 9.05 -12.61 4.05
N SER A 164 10.31 -13.05 4.17
CA SER A 164 11.03 -13.06 5.46
C SER A 164 11.24 -11.67 6.04
N GLU A 165 11.54 -10.68 5.20
CA GLU A 165 11.70 -9.29 5.62
C GLU A 165 10.36 -8.68 6.03
N LYS A 166 9.27 -8.97 5.30
CA LYS A 166 7.90 -8.55 5.63
C LYS A 166 7.44 -9.13 6.97
N VAL A 167 7.61 -10.43 7.18
CA VAL A 167 7.27 -11.09 8.46
C VAL A 167 8.10 -10.52 9.60
N ALA A 168 9.41 -10.30 9.39
CA ALA A 168 10.29 -9.72 10.42
C ALA A 168 9.81 -8.30 10.81
N MET A 169 9.44 -7.45 9.83
CA MET A 169 8.92 -6.11 10.08
C MET A 169 7.60 -6.17 10.87
N GLY A 170 6.66 -7.04 10.48
CA GLY A 170 5.41 -7.23 11.21
C GLY A 170 5.61 -7.62 12.68
N LEU A 171 6.49 -8.58 12.94
CA LEU A 171 6.81 -9.04 14.30
C LEU A 171 7.58 -7.98 15.11
N TYR A 172 8.47 -7.24 14.47
CA TYR A 172 9.23 -6.16 15.09
C TYR A 172 8.34 -5.01 15.55
N LEU A 173 7.30 -4.72 14.79
CA LEU A 173 6.37 -3.62 15.06
C LEU A 173 5.10 -4.05 15.81
N ASP A 174 4.97 -5.34 16.17
CA ASP A 174 3.78 -5.84 16.86
C ASP A 174 3.54 -5.14 18.19
N GLY A 175 2.41 -4.46 18.30
CA GLY A 175 1.99 -3.64 19.45
C GLY A 175 2.49 -2.19 19.41
N ARG A 176 3.34 -1.83 18.44
CA ARG A 176 3.86 -0.45 18.27
C ARG A 176 3.10 0.34 17.21
N VAL A 177 2.45 -0.36 16.28
CA VAL A 177 1.61 0.22 15.21
C VAL A 177 0.26 -0.49 15.15
N THR A 178 -0.71 0.14 14.49
CA THR A 178 -2.05 -0.42 14.30
C THR A 178 -2.06 -1.53 13.27
N ALA A 179 -1.35 -1.33 12.15
CA ALA A 179 -1.25 -2.32 11.09
C ALA A 179 0.08 -2.24 10.34
N VAL A 180 0.56 -3.41 9.89
CA VAL A 180 1.62 -3.58 8.90
C VAL A 180 1.05 -4.42 7.76
N PHE A 181 1.13 -3.93 6.56
CA PHE A 181 0.73 -4.66 5.36
C PHE A 181 1.81 -4.55 4.29
N GLY A 182 2.09 -5.69 3.65
CA GLY A 182 3.07 -5.74 2.57
C GLY A 182 2.43 -5.46 1.21
N THR A 183 3.23 -4.94 0.30
CA THR A 183 2.92 -4.70 -1.12
C THR A 183 4.11 -5.17 -1.97
N HIS A 184 4.07 -5.02 -3.29
CA HIS A 184 5.09 -5.34 -4.28
C HIS A 184 4.91 -6.67 -5.02
N THR A 185 4.60 -7.79 -4.34
CA THR A 185 4.60 -9.10 -5.02
C THR A 185 3.33 -9.37 -5.80
N HIS A 186 2.30 -8.52 -5.67
CA HIS A 186 1.03 -8.58 -6.39
C HIS A 186 0.19 -9.84 -6.14
N ILE A 187 0.59 -10.70 -5.21
CA ILE A 187 -0.12 -11.93 -4.87
C ILE A 187 -0.57 -11.86 -3.41
N GLN A 188 -1.89 -11.81 -3.20
CA GLN A 188 -2.43 -11.78 -1.86
C GLN A 188 -2.05 -13.04 -1.07
N THR A 189 -1.47 -12.84 0.11
CA THR A 189 -1.09 -13.94 0.99
C THR A 189 -2.22 -14.34 1.93
N SER A 190 -2.22 -15.61 2.35
CA SER A 190 -3.28 -16.19 3.20
C SER A 190 -3.10 -15.95 4.69
N ASP A 191 -2.12 -15.16 5.10
CA ASP A 191 -1.70 -15.00 6.50
C ASP A 191 -2.26 -13.75 7.20
N CYS A 192 -3.34 -13.19 6.65
CA CYS A 192 -4.05 -12.05 7.27
C CYS A 192 -4.51 -12.39 8.70
N LYS A 193 -4.07 -11.61 9.68
CA LYS A 193 -4.32 -11.90 11.12
C LYS A 193 -4.09 -10.68 12.00
N ILE A 194 -4.53 -10.82 13.25
CA ILE A 194 -4.08 -9.95 14.36
C ILE A 194 -2.91 -10.63 15.06
N LEU A 195 -1.77 -9.93 15.16
CA LEU A 195 -0.59 -10.40 15.87
C LEU A 195 -0.84 -10.39 17.41
N LYS A 196 0.11 -10.97 18.16
CA LYS A 196 -0.02 -11.21 19.61
C LYS A 196 -0.28 -9.91 20.40
N ASN A 197 0.37 -8.82 20.02
CA ASN A 197 0.26 -7.52 20.69
C ASN A 197 -0.73 -6.56 20.00
N LYS A 198 -1.62 -7.12 19.12
CA LYS A 198 -2.75 -6.43 18.51
C LYS A 198 -2.45 -5.54 17.30
N THR A 199 -1.35 -5.75 16.62
CA THR A 199 -1.12 -5.20 15.28
C THR A 199 -1.83 -6.07 14.24
N ALA A 200 -2.60 -5.46 13.34
CA ALA A 200 -3.13 -6.15 12.15
C ALA A 200 -2.00 -6.39 11.14
N TYR A 201 -1.96 -7.57 10.52
CA TYR A 201 -0.86 -7.96 9.64
C TYR A 201 -1.33 -8.79 8.45
N ILE A 202 -0.72 -8.53 7.30
CA ILE A 202 -0.72 -9.41 6.12
C ILE A 202 0.64 -9.28 5.41
N THR A 203 1.20 -10.40 4.95
CA THR A 203 2.50 -10.40 4.24
C THR A 203 2.42 -9.67 2.91
N ASP A 204 1.36 -9.84 2.13
CA ASP A 204 1.11 -9.06 0.92
C ASP A 204 -0.40 -8.87 0.69
N LEU A 205 -0.79 -7.65 0.35
CA LEU A 205 -2.18 -7.29 0.05
C LEU A 205 -2.68 -7.87 -1.27
N GLY A 206 -1.78 -8.23 -2.18
CA GLY A 206 -2.10 -8.55 -3.57
C GLY A 206 -2.12 -7.30 -4.46
N MET A 207 -2.93 -7.32 -5.52
CA MET A 207 -3.02 -6.21 -6.48
C MET A 207 -4.46 -5.80 -6.78
N THR A 208 -4.58 -4.62 -7.37
CA THR A 208 -5.79 -4.17 -8.05
C THR A 208 -5.49 -4.04 -9.54
N GLY A 209 -5.95 -5.01 -10.34
CA GLY A 209 -5.60 -5.07 -11.76
C GLY A 209 -6.01 -6.35 -12.46
N PRO A 210 -5.54 -6.56 -13.71
CA PRO A 210 -5.90 -7.73 -14.53
C PRO A 210 -5.40 -9.02 -13.92
N GLU A 211 -6.32 -9.98 -13.64
CA GLU A 211 -5.97 -11.28 -13.05
C GLU A 211 -5.50 -12.32 -14.08
N ASP A 212 -5.81 -12.15 -15.36
CA ASP A 212 -5.48 -13.11 -16.45
C ASP A 212 -4.03 -13.00 -16.96
N GLY A 213 -3.12 -12.42 -16.15
CA GLY A 213 -1.71 -12.23 -16.47
C GLY A 213 -0.76 -12.79 -15.40
N VAL A 214 0.51 -12.48 -15.57
CA VAL A 214 1.53 -12.70 -14.54
C VAL A 214 1.82 -11.35 -13.88
N LEU A 215 1.32 -11.16 -12.66
CA LEU A 215 1.48 -9.92 -11.88
C LEU A 215 1.04 -8.66 -12.66
N GLY A 216 -0.06 -8.77 -13.43
CA GLY A 216 -0.59 -7.68 -14.26
C GLY A 216 0.03 -7.55 -15.66
N VAL A 217 1.02 -8.38 -16.03
CA VAL A 217 1.67 -8.40 -17.34
C VAL A 217 1.14 -9.58 -18.17
N LYS A 218 1.06 -9.43 -19.51
CA LYS A 218 0.66 -10.51 -20.43
C LYS A 218 1.50 -11.76 -20.22
N ALA A 219 0.83 -12.90 -20.02
CA ALA A 219 1.45 -14.15 -19.59
C ALA A 219 2.45 -14.70 -20.63
N ASP A 220 2.15 -14.57 -21.93
CA ASP A 220 3.02 -15.02 -23.01
C ASP A 220 4.39 -14.32 -22.99
N ILE A 221 4.43 -13.02 -22.71
CA ILE A 221 5.67 -12.23 -22.57
C ILE A 221 6.54 -12.75 -21.43
N ILE A 222 5.93 -13.00 -20.27
CA ILE A 222 6.65 -13.46 -19.07
C ILE A 222 7.12 -14.90 -19.24
N ILE A 223 6.25 -15.77 -19.79
CA ILE A 223 6.60 -17.16 -20.08
C ILE A 223 7.75 -17.24 -21.08
N ASP A 224 7.70 -16.46 -22.17
CA ASP A 224 8.78 -16.41 -23.16
C ASP A 224 10.10 -15.94 -22.54
N ARG A 225 10.05 -14.92 -21.66
CA ARG A 225 11.23 -14.44 -20.93
C ARG A 225 11.87 -15.52 -20.07
N PHE A 226 11.10 -16.25 -19.28
CA PHE A 226 11.61 -17.31 -18.41
C PHE A 226 12.05 -18.56 -19.17
N LYS A 227 11.32 -18.90 -20.24
CA LYS A 227 11.58 -20.14 -21.00
C LYS A 227 12.70 -19.96 -22.04
N ASN A 228 12.71 -18.85 -22.73
CA ASN A 228 13.54 -18.64 -23.92
C ASN A 228 14.52 -17.47 -23.80
N GLY A 229 14.52 -16.71 -22.70
CA GLY A 229 15.32 -15.49 -22.55
C GLY A 229 14.78 -14.32 -23.39
N GLY A 230 13.48 -14.30 -23.67
CA GLY A 230 12.83 -13.26 -24.46
C GLY A 230 13.05 -11.86 -23.88
N THR A 231 13.16 -10.86 -24.74
CA THR A 231 13.44 -9.45 -24.38
C THR A 231 12.27 -8.52 -24.73
N ALA A 232 11.09 -9.06 -25.04
CA ALA A 232 9.92 -8.26 -25.35
C ALA A 232 9.60 -7.27 -24.21
N ARG A 233 9.18 -6.05 -24.58
CA ARG A 233 8.74 -5.06 -23.60
C ARG A 233 7.50 -5.56 -22.87
N PHE A 234 7.43 -5.32 -21.59
CA PHE A 234 6.24 -5.62 -20.80
C PHE A 234 5.04 -4.85 -21.30
N THR A 235 3.93 -5.57 -21.45
CA THR A 235 2.62 -5.03 -21.81
C THR A 235 1.63 -5.56 -20.78
N HIS A 236 0.78 -4.68 -20.27
CA HIS A 236 -0.23 -5.07 -19.28
C HIS A 236 -1.18 -6.13 -19.85
N ALA A 237 -1.60 -7.03 -19.01
CA ALA A 237 -2.67 -7.96 -19.33
C ALA A 237 -3.99 -7.19 -19.49
N GLU A 238 -4.90 -7.77 -20.26
CA GLU A 238 -6.26 -7.29 -20.48
C GLU A 238 -7.24 -8.30 -19.88
N GLY A 239 -8.51 -7.93 -19.72
CA GLY A 239 -9.56 -8.85 -19.23
C GLY A 239 -10.08 -8.49 -17.86
N SER A 240 -10.52 -9.50 -17.11
CA SER A 240 -11.13 -9.33 -15.79
C SER A 240 -10.13 -8.77 -14.79
N CYS A 241 -10.54 -7.76 -14.05
CA CYS A 241 -9.74 -7.19 -12.97
C CYS A 241 -10.22 -7.70 -11.61
N VAL A 242 -9.29 -7.72 -10.66
CA VAL A 242 -9.54 -8.01 -9.25
C VAL A 242 -9.11 -6.80 -8.42
N LEU A 243 -9.77 -6.57 -7.28
CA LEU A 243 -9.28 -5.70 -6.21
C LEU A 243 -8.99 -6.56 -4.99
N GLU A 244 -7.77 -6.53 -4.53
CA GLU A 244 -7.32 -7.22 -3.33
C GLU A 244 -6.86 -6.22 -2.27
N GLY A 245 -7.08 -6.56 -1.00
CA GLY A 245 -6.76 -5.68 0.10
C GLY A 245 -7.07 -6.29 1.47
N MET A 246 -6.96 -5.46 2.51
CA MET A 246 -7.27 -5.84 3.90
C MET A 246 -8.16 -4.80 4.55
N ILE A 247 -9.28 -5.24 5.11
CA ILE A 247 -10.11 -4.42 6.01
C ILE A 247 -9.63 -4.63 7.43
N ILE A 248 -9.36 -3.53 8.14
CA ILE A 248 -8.88 -3.51 9.51
C ILE A 248 -9.95 -2.80 10.34
N GLU A 249 -10.43 -3.44 11.38
CA GLU A 249 -11.30 -2.81 12.37
C GLU A 249 -10.48 -2.48 13.61
N VAL A 250 -10.57 -1.24 14.09
CA VAL A 250 -9.83 -0.75 15.26
C VAL A 250 -10.78 -0.21 16.31
N ASP A 251 -10.50 -0.55 17.56
CA ASP A 251 -11.20 0.01 18.71
C ASP A 251 -10.59 1.37 19.08
N LYS A 252 -11.40 2.42 19.01
CA LYS A 252 -10.94 3.81 19.26
C LYS A 252 -10.50 4.03 20.71
N ALA A 253 -11.04 3.28 21.67
CA ALA A 253 -10.71 3.47 23.08
C ALA A 253 -9.36 2.85 23.45
N SER A 254 -9.11 1.64 22.99
CA SER A 254 -7.83 0.94 23.22
C SER A 254 -6.75 1.28 22.20
N LYS A 255 -7.11 1.94 21.09
CA LYS A 255 -6.26 2.23 19.93
C LYS A 255 -5.63 0.97 19.30
N LYS A 256 -6.31 -0.18 19.37
CA LYS A 256 -5.79 -1.48 18.91
C LYS A 256 -6.66 -2.05 17.81
N ALA A 257 -6.03 -2.81 16.91
CA ALA A 257 -6.75 -3.59 15.93
C ALA A 257 -7.50 -4.75 16.63
N VAL A 258 -8.78 -4.93 16.27
CA VAL A 258 -9.66 -5.97 16.82
C VAL A 258 -10.06 -6.99 15.75
N SER A 259 -10.00 -6.62 14.47
CA SER A 259 -10.24 -7.52 13.34
C SER A 259 -9.34 -7.16 12.15
N ALA A 260 -8.94 -8.18 11.41
CA ALA A 260 -8.26 -8.05 10.12
C ALA A 260 -8.85 -9.08 9.16
N MET A 261 -9.29 -8.65 7.99
CA MET A 261 -9.93 -9.50 6.99
C MET A 261 -9.37 -9.20 5.61
N ALA A 262 -8.74 -10.18 4.96
CA ALA A 262 -8.38 -10.08 3.56
C ALA A 262 -9.64 -10.09 2.69
N ILE A 263 -9.68 -9.21 1.68
CA ILE A 263 -10.78 -9.16 0.70
C ILE A 263 -10.23 -9.35 -0.70
N ARG A 264 -11.04 -9.99 -1.54
CA ARG A 264 -10.81 -10.15 -2.98
C ARG A 264 -12.15 -9.97 -3.70
N ILE A 265 -12.25 -8.92 -4.50
CA ILE A 265 -13.47 -8.50 -5.20
C ILE A 265 -13.23 -8.57 -6.72
N LYS A 266 -14.19 -9.16 -7.44
CA LYS A 266 -14.19 -9.28 -8.90
C LYS A 266 -15.31 -8.47 -9.53
#